data_429e3b1b04e4d451f90e9954e506e5df
#
_entry.id   429e3b1b04e4d451f90e9954e506e5df
#
_cell.length_a   1.000
_cell.length_b   1.000
_cell.length_c   1.000
_cell.angle_alpha   90.00
_cell.angle_beta   90.00
_cell.angle_gamma   90.00
#
_symmetry.space_group_name_H-M   'P 1'
#
loop_
_entity.id
_entity.type
_entity.pdbx_description
1 polymer ?
#
loop_
_entity_poly.entity_id
_entity_poly.type
_entity_poly.pdbx_seq_one_letter_code
_entity_poly.pdbx_strand_id
1 'polypeptide(L)'
;LRGGFSQSDAASIFKFIAQIAAPAITINIIITTDVASLDPTLAGLYLISELLVYAAGFFVTRFWFRLGFKDALLCGFAASFANHVLFVYPITQFAFEPMMTIPVRSIIAIDVIIFTLTVIILDIHQAPSAGPLRAISGQLRNPLLLALLLGVLVVLNPFGRPPLAFIRCASFIADAAAPCGLFASGILLARPISRNSLKLAVVITGLKMFVHPILGFLIIVIAGGYAIEAARTTLMVTVAPVGVMALTFASRYDGKTDAIAQSILWSFCLSVLLIPLIAVI
;
A
#
# COMPACT_ATOMS: atom_id res chain seq x y z
N LEU A 1 14.50 -19.08 -12.97
CA LEU A 1 14.77 -19.87 -11.75
C LEU A 1 14.39 -21.33 -12.01
N ARG A 2 15.35 -22.16 -12.40
CA ARG A 2 15.12 -23.60 -12.57
C ARG A 2 15.02 -24.24 -11.18
N GLY A 3 13.81 -24.60 -10.74
CA GLY A 3 13.60 -25.63 -9.72
C GLY A 3 13.53 -25.19 -8.25
N GLY A 4 13.53 -23.89 -7.88
CA GLY A 4 13.56 -23.52 -6.48
C GLY A 4 12.20 -23.12 -5.86
N PHE A 5 11.55 -22.13 -6.48
CA PHE A 5 10.29 -21.59 -5.94
C PHE A 5 9.24 -21.40 -7.02
N SER A 6 8.01 -21.78 -6.70
CA SER A 6 6.84 -21.71 -7.57
C SER A 6 5.97 -20.48 -7.24
N GLN A 7 4.98 -20.23 -8.07
CA GLN A 7 4.00 -19.17 -7.80
C GLN A 7 3.11 -19.48 -6.59
N SER A 8 2.87 -20.77 -6.31
CA SER A 8 2.17 -21.20 -5.09
C SER A 8 2.97 -20.89 -3.83
N ASP A 9 4.30 -20.96 -3.89
CA ASP A 9 5.17 -20.58 -2.77
C ASP A 9 5.10 -19.08 -2.52
N ALA A 10 5.15 -18.26 -3.58
CA ALA A 10 4.94 -16.81 -3.46
C ALA A 10 3.56 -16.49 -2.86
N ALA A 11 2.50 -17.17 -3.28
CA ALA A 11 1.17 -16.97 -2.73
C ALA A 11 1.10 -17.33 -1.24
N SER A 12 1.80 -18.38 -0.81
CA SER A 12 1.91 -18.79 0.60
C SER A 12 2.64 -17.75 1.44
N ILE A 13 3.73 -17.19 0.91
CA ILE A 13 4.48 -16.10 1.56
C ILE A 13 3.60 -14.84 1.68
N PHE A 14 2.90 -14.45 0.60
CA PHE A 14 1.97 -13.31 0.68
C PHE A 14 0.82 -13.53 1.65
N LYS A 15 0.33 -14.76 1.78
CA LYS A 15 -0.68 -15.10 2.79
C LYS A 15 -0.13 -14.91 4.21
N PHE A 16 1.10 -15.35 4.48
CA PHE A 16 1.79 -15.09 5.76
C PHE A 16 1.92 -13.58 6.02
N ILE A 17 2.34 -12.82 5.01
CA ILE A 17 2.47 -11.36 5.15
C ILE A 17 1.11 -10.74 5.45
N ALA A 18 0.07 -11.04 4.67
CA ALA A 18 -1.24 -10.43 4.81
C ALA A 18 -1.94 -10.77 6.13
N GLN A 19 -1.72 -11.99 6.66
CA GLN A 19 -2.44 -12.48 7.83
C GLN A 19 -1.67 -12.31 9.15
N ILE A 20 -0.35 -12.18 9.08
CA ILE A 20 0.51 -12.18 10.28
C ILE A 20 1.47 -10.98 10.28
N ALA A 21 2.34 -10.86 9.28
CA ALA A 21 3.42 -9.87 9.34
C ALA A 21 2.92 -8.42 9.15
N ALA A 22 2.00 -8.16 8.20
CA ALA A 22 1.45 -6.83 8.00
C ALA A 22 0.57 -6.35 9.18
N PRO A 23 -0.30 -7.19 9.79
CA PRO A 23 -0.93 -6.87 11.07
C PRO A 23 0.07 -6.54 12.18
N ALA A 24 1.15 -7.32 12.30
CA ALA A 24 2.20 -7.07 13.29
C ALA A 24 2.91 -5.72 13.06
N ILE A 25 3.23 -5.37 11.80
CA ILE A 25 3.77 -4.04 11.44
C ILE A 25 2.78 -2.95 11.83
N THR A 26 1.50 -3.10 11.46
CA THR A 26 0.47 -2.09 11.74
C THR A 26 0.34 -1.83 13.23
N ILE A 27 0.22 -2.87 14.05
CA ILE A 27 0.19 -2.75 15.52
C ILE A 27 1.48 -2.06 16.00
N ASN A 28 2.65 -2.55 15.59
CA ASN A 28 3.93 -2.04 16.04
C ASN A 28 4.09 -0.54 15.71
N ILE A 29 3.75 -0.14 14.50
CA ILE A 29 3.79 1.26 14.07
C ILE A 29 2.91 2.12 14.97
N ILE A 30 1.66 1.72 15.23
CA ILE A 30 0.71 2.52 15.99
C ILE A 30 1.16 2.66 17.45
N ILE A 31 1.55 1.57 18.11
CA ILE A 31 1.92 1.60 19.53
C ILE A 31 3.29 2.25 19.80
N THR A 32 4.16 2.34 18.79
CA THR A 32 5.51 2.95 18.91
C THR A 32 5.56 4.37 18.36
N THR A 33 4.55 4.85 17.66
CA THR A 33 4.49 6.21 17.14
C THR A 33 3.93 7.14 18.22
N ASP A 34 4.63 8.23 18.48
CA ASP A 34 4.11 9.29 19.31
C ASP A 34 3.05 10.08 18.53
N VAL A 35 1.81 10.05 19.03
CA VAL A 35 0.68 10.74 18.40
C VAL A 35 0.91 12.26 18.29
N ALA A 36 1.63 12.85 19.25
CA ALA A 36 1.97 14.29 19.23
C ALA A 36 2.96 14.65 18.10
N SER A 37 3.69 13.68 17.58
CA SER A 37 4.64 13.89 16.47
C SER A 37 4.00 13.73 15.07
N LEU A 38 2.74 13.31 14.99
CA LEU A 38 2.03 13.16 13.73
C LEU A 38 1.71 14.54 13.13
N ASP A 39 1.82 14.63 11.81
CA ASP A 39 1.34 15.79 11.03
C ASP A 39 0.09 15.40 10.23
N PRO A 40 -1.12 15.69 10.76
CA PRO A 40 -2.36 15.36 10.07
C PRO A 40 -2.54 16.12 8.76
N THR A 41 -1.95 17.32 8.65
CA THR A 41 -2.04 18.14 7.44
C THR A 41 -1.24 17.49 6.32
N LEU A 42 0.02 17.13 6.57
CA LEU A 42 0.86 16.43 5.60
C LEU A 42 0.22 15.09 5.18
N ALA A 43 -0.29 14.32 6.14
CA ALA A 43 -0.96 13.06 5.87
C ALA A 43 -2.25 13.25 5.05
N GLY A 44 -3.03 14.30 5.32
CA GLY A 44 -4.23 14.67 4.58
C GLY A 44 -3.93 15.10 3.14
N LEU A 45 -2.88 15.89 2.93
CA LEU A 45 -2.44 16.30 1.58
C LEU A 45 -1.97 15.08 0.75
N TYR A 46 -1.25 14.15 1.38
CA TYR A 46 -0.91 12.89 0.73
C TYR A 46 -2.17 12.11 0.33
N LEU A 47 -3.11 11.94 1.26
CA LEU A 47 -4.38 11.25 1.00
C LEU A 47 -5.15 11.87 -0.15
N ILE A 48 -5.19 13.20 -0.25
CA ILE A 48 -5.83 13.89 -1.38
C ILE A 48 -5.15 13.50 -2.69
N SER A 49 -3.81 13.51 -2.74
CA SER A 49 -3.06 13.12 -3.94
C SER A 49 -3.34 11.66 -4.34
N GLU A 50 -3.38 10.76 -3.37
CA GLU A 50 -3.67 9.34 -3.57
C GLU A 50 -5.09 9.12 -4.10
N LEU A 51 -6.09 9.76 -3.50
CA LEU A 51 -7.49 9.65 -3.93
C LEU A 51 -7.70 10.21 -5.35
N LEU A 52 -7.01 11.30 -5.72
CA LEU A 52 -7.05 11.83 -7.08
C LEU A 52 -6.47 10.84 -8.10
N VAL A 53 -5.36 10.19 -7.77
CA VAL A 53 -4.78 9.15 -8.64
C VAL A 53 -5.66 7.91 -8.69
N TYR A 54 -6.27 7.52 -7.56
CA TYR A 54 -7.24 6.44 -7.52
C TYR A 54 -8.42 6.74 -8.46
N ALA A 55 -9.00 7.92 -8.34
CA ALA A 55 -10.10 8.35 -9.20
C ALA A 55 -9.66 8.40 -10.67
N ALA A 56 -8.49 8.98 -10.97
CA ALA A 56 -7.96 9.01 -12.33
C ALA A 56 -7.79 7.61 -12.91
N GLY A 57 -7.21 6.68 -12.13
CA GLY A 57 -7.07 5.27 -12.54
C GLY A 57 -8.41 4.61 -12.78
N PHE A 58 -9.39 4.81 -11.89
CA PHE A 58 -10.75 4.31 -12.07
C PHE A 58 -11.39 4.87 -13.35
N PHE A 59 -11.39 6.18 -13.53
CA PHE A 59 -12.06 6.81 -14.67
C PHE A 59 -11.39 6.49 -16.00
N VAL A 60 -10.05 6.53 -16.07
CA VAL A 60 -9.32 6.16 -17.29
C VAL A 60 -9.62 4.71 -17.68
N THR A 61 -9.58 3.78 -16.73
CA THR A 61 -9.80 2.37 -17.05
C THR A 61 -11.28 2.06 -17.31
N ARG A 62 -12.19 2.74 -16.64
CA ARG A 62 -13.65 2.62 -16.84
C ARG A 62 -14.09 3.13 -18.21
N PHE A 63 -13.64 4.30 -18.62
CA PHE A 63 -14.14 4.97 -19.82
C PHE A 63 -13.27 4.75 -21.06
N TRP A 64 -11.94 4.79 -20.94
CA TRP A 64 -11.04 4.59 -22.08
C TRP A 64 -10.86 3.10 -22.41
N PHE A 65 -10.63 2.26 -21.38
CA PHE A 65 -10.51 0.81 -21.57
C PHE A 65 -11.86 0.10 -21.52
N ARG A 66 -12.96 0.79 -21.21
CA ARG A 66 -14.31 0.24 -21.10
C ARG A 66 -14.43 -0.97 -20.16
N LEU A 67 -13.64 -0.98 -19.07
CA LEU A 67 -13.69 -2.05 -18.08
C LEU A 67 -14.98 -1.98 -17.27
N GLY A 68 -15.42 -3.11 -16.74
CA GLY A 68 -16.47 -3.17 -15.74
C GLY A 68 -16.10 -2.41 -14.46
N PHE A 69 -17.10 -2.05 -13.64
CA PHE A 69 -16.90 -1.30 -12.41
C PHE A 69 -15.84 -1.93 -11.48
N LYS A 70 -15.93 -3.24 -11.24
CA LYS A 70 -15.01 -4.02 -10.42
C LYS A 70 -13.56 -3.89 -10.91
N ASP A 71 -13.32 -4.16 -12.20
CA ASP A 71 -11.98 -4.11 -12.78
C ASP A 71 -11.42 -2.69 -12.79
N ALA A 72 -12.26 -1.69 -13.06
CA ALA A 72 -11.85 -0.28 -13.02
C ALA A 72 -11.46 0.15 -11.60
N LEU A 73 -12.22 -0.29 -10.58
CA LEU A 73 -11.92 -0.01 -9.18
C LEU A 73 -10.58 -0.64 -8.76
N LEU A 74 -10.34 -1.91 -9.14
CA LEU A 74 -9.07 -2.60 -8.88
C LEU A 74 -7.89 -1.93 -9.58
N CYS A 75 -8.07 -1.45 -10.81
CA CYS A 75 -7.04 -0.70 -11.54
C CYS A 75 -6.77 0.68 -10.91
N GLY A 76 -7.82 1.37 -10.45
CA GLY A 76 -7.69 2.62 -9.70
C GLY A 76 -6.90 2.41 -8.41
N PHE A 77 -7.25 1.38 -7.64
CA PHE A 77 -6.50 1.00 -6.44
C PHE A 77 -5.04 0.67 -6.76
N ALA A 78 -4.77 -0.10 -7.82
CA ALA A 78 -3.40 -0.41 -8.24
C ALA A 78 -2.61 0.84 -8.70
N ALA A 79 -3.28 1.83 -9.30
CA ALA A 79 -2.65 3.07 -9.75
C ALA A 79 -2.27 4.01 -8.60
N SER A 80 -2.92 3.92 -7.44
CA SER A 80 -2.67 4.80 -6.31
C SER A 80 -1.91 4.11 -5.17
N PHE A 81 -2.33 2.93 -4.77
CA PHE A 81 -1.84 2.23 -3.59
C PHE A 81 -0.36 1.84 -3.72
N ALA A 82 0.44 2.33 -2.80
CA ALA A 82 1.89 2.14 -2.80
C ALA A 82 2.33 0.88 -2.04
N ASN A 83 3.44 0.30 -2.44
CA ASN A 83 4.14 -0.74 -1.67
C ASN A 83 5.02 -0.11 -0.58
N HIS A 84 4.43 0.75 0.25
CA HIS A 84 5.17 1.50 1.25
C HIS A 84 5.65 0.63 2.41
N VAL A 85 4.85 -0.35 2.86
CA VAL A 85 5.19 -1.24 3.99
C VAL A 85 6.40 -2.12 3.69
N LEU A 86 6.47 -2.70 2.49
CA LEU A 86 7.52 -3.66 2.14
C LEU A 86 8.72 -3.00 1.44
N PHE A 87 8.58 -1.75 1.00
CA PHE A 87 9.60 -1.09 0.19
C PHE A 87 10.08 0.23 0.82
N VAL A 88 9.21 1.23 0.96
CA VAL A 88 9.61 2.57 1.43
C VAL A 88 9.95 2.58 2.91
N TYR A 89 9.11 1.98 3.75
CA TYR A 89 9.29 2.01 5.19
C TYR A 89 10.63 1.41 5.62
N PRO A 90 11.06 0.22 5.15
CA PRO A 90 12.40 -0.29 5.44
C PRO A 90 13.52 0.62 4.94
N ILE A 91 13.39 1.19 3.74
CA ILE A 91 14.40 2.12 3.21
C ILE A 91 14.51 3.36 4.12
N THR A 92 13.39 3.92 4.56
CA THR A 92 13.41 5.10 5.43
C THR A 92 14.01 4.79 6.80
N GLN A 93 13.81 3.59 7.34
CA GLN A 93 14.42 3.17 8.59
C GLN A 93 15.95 3.04 8.51
N PHE A 94 16.48 2.66 7.34
CA PHE A 94 17.93 2.53 7.14
C PHE A 94 18.62 3.84 6.73
N ALA A 95 17.93 4.68 5.96
CA ALA A 95 18.53 5.83 5.29
C ALA A 95 18.31 7.16 6.02
N PHE A 96 17.35 7.22 6.95
CA PHE A 96 16.95 8.48 7.58
C PHE A 96 16.84 8.37 9.11
N GLU A 97 16.91 9.51 9.76
CA GLU A 97 16.65 9.65 11.20
C GLU A 97 15.23 9.19 11.56
N PRO A 98 15.01 8.65 12.78
CA PRO A 98 13.71 8.11 13.20
C PRO A 98 12.53 9.07 13.02
N MET A 99 12.74 10.36 13.22
CA MET A 99 11.71 11.40 13.03
C MET A 99 11.21 11.45 11.59
N MET A 100 12.06 11.25 10.60
CA MET A 100 11.70 11.28 9.19
C MET A 100 10.92 10.02 8.74
N THR A 101 10.82 8.99 9.57
CA THR A 101 9.98 7.81 9.27
C THR A 101 8.51 8.01 9.68
N ILE A 102 8.22 9.03 10.51
CA ILE A 102 6.88 9.28 11.05
C ILE A 102 5.83 9.54 9.95
N PRO A 103 6.11 10.38 8.92
CA PRO A 103 5.14 10.58 7.83
C PRO A 103 4.75 9.27 7.12
N VAL A 104 5.71 8.37 6.88
CA VAL A 104 5.44 7.06 6.25
C VAL A 104 4.55 6.19 7.14
N ARG A 105 4.75 6.23 8.47
CA ARG A 105 3.90 5.52 9.42
C ARG A 105 2.46 6.03 9.41
N SER A 106 2.27 7.36 9.30
CA SER A 106 0.95 7.98 9.16
C SER A 106 0.23 7.50 7.88
N ILE A 107 0.95 7.43 6.77
CA ILE A 107 0.44 6.94 5.49
C ILE A 107 0.02 5.47 5.60
N ILE A 108 0.84 4.61 6.23
CA ILE A 108 0.50 3.21 6.44
C ILE A 108 -0.85 3.05 7.17
N ALA A 109 -1.10 3.88 8.19
CA ALA A 109 -2.36 3.84 8.93
C ALA A 109 -3.55 4.30 8.06
N ILE A 110 -3.37 5.35 7.25
CA ILE A 110 -4.39 5.85 6.30
C ILE A 110 -4.70 4.79 5.24
N ASP A 111 -3.68 4.16 4.68
CA ASP A 111 -3.84 3.17 3.61
C ASP A 111 -4.60 1.93 4.06
N VAL A 112 -4.56 1.56 5.34
CA VAL A 112 -5.44 0.52 5.88
C VAL A 112 -6.92 0.89 5.73
N ILE A 113 -7.26 2.18 5.87
CA ILE A 113 -8.63 2.67 5.68
C ILE A 113 -9.02 2.59 4.21
N ILE A 114 -8.17 3.11 3.29
CA ILE A 114 -8.41 3.06 1.83
C ILE A 114 -8.56 1.62 1.35
N PHE A 115 -7.67 0.74 1.80
CA PHE A 115 -7.72 -0.70 1.57
C PHE A 115 -9.07 -1.27 2.03
N THR A 116 -9.50 -0.98 3.26
CA THR A 116 -10.75 -1.51 3.83
C THR A 116 -11.97 -0.99 3.06
N LEU A 117 -12.01 0.30 2.72
CA LEU A 117 -13.10 0.88 1.94
C LEU A 117 -13.18 0.27 0.54
N THR A 118 -12.05 0.05 -0.12
CA THR A 118 -12.00 -0.62 -1.44
C THR A 118 -12.59 -2.02 -1.36
N VAL A 119 -12.26 -2.80 -0.33
CA VAL A 119 -12.80 -4.16 -0.14
C VAL A 119 -14.31 -4.11 0.15
N ILE A 120 -14.78 -3.18 0.98
CA ILE A 120 -16.22 -3.01 1.26
C ILE A 120 -16.98 -2.72 -0.03
N ILE A 121 -16.49 -1.81 -0.88
CA ILE A 121 -17.13 -1.46 -2.16
C ILE A 121 -17.17 -2.67 -3.09
N LEU A 122 -16.08 -3.45 -3.17
CA LEU A 122 -16.00 -4.67 -3.97
C LEU A 122 -16.98 -5.75 -3.46
N ASP A 123 -17.03 -5.97 -2.15
CA ASP A 123 -17.94 -6.95 -1.54
C ASP A 123 -19.42 -6.58 -1.76
N ILE A 124 -19.78 -5.29 -1.63
CA ILE A 124 -21.13 -4.80 -1.94
C ILE A 124 -21.47 -5.02 -3.43
N HIS A 125 -20.50 -4.73 -4.31
CA HIS A 125 -20.71 -4.89 -5.76
C HIS A 125 -20.88 -6.36 -6.17
N GLN A 126 -20.16 -7.30 -5.53
CA GLN A 126 -20.27 -8.74 -5.83
C GLN A 126 -21.54 -9.39 -5.27
N ALA A 127 -22.01 -8.92 -4.12
CA ALA A 127 -23.18 -9.49 -3.44
C ALA A 127 -24.18 -8.40 -3.01
N PRO A 128 -24.84 -7.70 -3.95
CA PRO A 128 -25.75 -6.59 -3.63
C PRO A 128 -26.90 -7.01 -2.69
N SER A 129 -27.39 -8.24 -2.84
CA SER A 129 -28.46 -8.80 -2.00
C SER A 129 -28.07 -9.04 -0.55
N ALA A 130 -26.77 -9.12 -0.24
CA ALA A 130 -26.29 -9.36 1.11
C ALA A 130 -26.31 -8.08 1.99
N GLY A 131 -26.45 -6.91 1.36
CA GLY A 131 -26.54 -5.61 2.02
C GLY A 131 -25.19 -5.07 2.53
N PRO A 132 -25.08 -3.75 2.70
CA PRO A 132 -23.84 -3.08 3.11
C PRO A 132 -23.37 -3.49 4.51
N LEU A 133 -24.29 -3.78 5.43
CA LEU A 133 -23.94 -4.19 6.80
C LEU A 133 -23.14 -5.49 6.83
N ARG A 134 -23.44 -6.44 5.93
CA ARG A 134 -22.69 -7.69 5.83
C ARG A 134 -21.27 -7.46 5.29
N ALA A 135 -21.11 -6.59 4.32
CA ALA A 135 -19.80 -6.22 3.79
C ALA A 135 -18.94 -5.54 4.88
N ILE A 136 -19.53 -4.59 5.62
CA ILE A 136 -18.84 -3.90 6.73
C ILE A 136 -18.49 -4.90 7.85
N SER A 137 -19.43 -5.73 8.30
CA SER A 137 -19.17 -6.71 9.37
C SER A 137 -18.14 -7.77 8.95
N GLY A 138 -18.07 -8.09 7.66
CA GLY A 138 -17.03 -8.93 7.10
C GLY A 138 -15.61 -8.38 7.32
N GLN A 139 -15.46 -7.06 7.29
CA GLN A 139 -14.16 -6.41 7.54
C GLN A 139 -13.70 -6.49 9.00
N LEU A 140 -14.59 -6.70 9.95
CA LEU A 140 -14.22 -6.96 11.34
C LEU A 140 -13.43 -8.29 11.52
N ARG A 141 -13.35 -9.11 10.48
CA ARG A 141 -12.50 -10.30 10.44
C ARG A 141 -11.19 -10.06 9.67
N ASN A 142 -11.02 -8.88 9.10
CA ASN A 142 -9.80 -8.51 8.39
C ASN A 142 -8.66 -8.28 9.38
N PRO A 143 -7.59 -9.07 9.35
CA PRO A 143 -6.52 -8.99 10.34
C PRO A 143 -5.81 -7.63 10.34
N LEU A 144 -5.76 -6.97 9.20
CA LEU A 144 -5.12 -5.65 9.08
C LEU A 144 -5.96 -4.55 9.75
N LEU A 145 -7.29 -4.57 9.53
CA LEU A 145 -8.20 -3.64 10.22
C LEU A 145 -8.25 -3.91 11.73
N LEU A 146 -8.28 -5.18 12.14
CA LEU A 146 -8.22 -5.54 13.55
C LEU A 146 -6.91 -5.06 14.19
N ALA A 147 -5.79 -5.18 13.49
CA ALA A 147 -4.50 -4.68 13.96
C ALA A 147 -4.50 -3.16 14.16
N LEU A 148 -5.09 -2.42 13.21
CA LEU A 148 -5.27 -0.97 13.33
C LEU A 148 -6.11 -0.62 14.56
N LEU A 149 -7.28 -1.23 14.70
CA LEU A 149 -8.21 -0.97 15.82
C LEU A 149 -7.58 -1.34 17.16
N LEU A 150 -6.92 -2.50 17.26
CA LEU A 150 -6.23 -2.92 18.48
C LEU A 150 -5.07 -1.98 18.82
N GLY A 151 -4.29 -1.56 17.83
CA GLY A 151 -3.22 -0.58 18.03
C GLY A 151 -3.74 0.74 18.59
N VAL A 152 -4.83 1.26 18.02
CA VAL A 152 -5.47 2.49 18.51
C VAL A 152 -6.01 2.30 19.93
N LEU A 153 -6.69 1.18 20.23
CA LEU A 153 -7.17 0.88 21.58
C LEU A 153 -6.02 0.83 22.61
N VAL A 154 -4.89 0.26 22.24
CA VAL A 154 -3.70 0.21 23.09
C VAL A 154 -3.14 1.61 23.36
N VAL A 155 -3.09 2.48 22.36
CA VAL A 155 -2.61 3.87 22.51
C VAL A 155 -3.56 4.69 23.39
N LEU A 156 -4.86 4.48 23.25
CA LEU A 156 -5.88 5.16 24.05
C LEU A 156 -6.05 4.55 25.46
N ASN A 157 -5.35 3.45 25.76
CA ASN A 157 -5.48 2.76 27.03
C ASN A 157 -4.90 3.61 28.19
N PRO A 158 -5.71 3.99 29.18
CA PRO A 158 -5.25 4.76 30.34
C PRO A 158 -4.34 3.97 31.30
N PHE A 159 -4.27 2.62 31.16
CA PHE A 159 -3.52 1.72 32.04
C PHE A 159 -2.03 1.58 31.67
N GLY A 160 -1.57 2.32 30.64
CA GLY A 160 -0.16 2.38 30.27
C GLY A 160 0.22 1.64 28.99
N ARG A 161 1.51 1.67 28.65
CA ARG A 161 2.05 1.05 27.44
C ARG A 161 2.06 -0.49 27.56
N PRO A 162 1.96 -1.21 26.43
CA PRO A 162 2.10 -2.67 26.43
C PRO A 162 3.45 -3.12 27.01
N PRO A 163 3.53 -4.32 27.60
CA PRO A 163 4.79 -4.88 28.05
C PRO A 163 5.84 -4.89 26.92
N LEU A 164 7.10 -4.58 27.27
CA LEU A 164 8.20 -4.54 26.30
C LEU A 164 8.34 -5.85 25.52
N ALA A 165 8.06 -6.99 26.17
CA ALA A 165 8.09 -8.30 25.53
C ALA A 165 7.10 -8.40 24.39
N PHE A 166 5.88 -7.84 24.53
CA PHE A 166 4.89 -7.80 23.47
C PHE A 166 5.35 -6.94 22.27
N ILE A 167 5.90 -5.76 22.55
CA ILE A 167 6.43 -4.86 21.52
C ILE A 167 7.56 -5.54 20.74
N ARG A 168 8.49 -6.20 21.43
CA ARG A 168 9.60 -6.94 20.80
C ARG A 168 9.12 -8.12 19.95
N CYS A 169 8.13 -8.87 20.42
CA CYS A 169 7.52 -9.94 19.64
C CYS A 169 6.85 -9.43 18.38
N ALA A 170 6.06 -8.35 18.48
CA ALA A 170 5.41 -7.73 17.34
C ALA A 170 6.46 -7.20 16.33
N SER A 171 7.52 -6.55 16.81
CA SER A 171 8.62 -6.08 15.96
C SER A 171 9.32 -7.23 15.24
N PHE A 172 9.68 -8.30 15.95
CA PHE A 172 10.34 -9.47 15.35
C PHE A 172 9.54 -10.10 14.20
N ILE A 173 8.20 -10.19 14.37
CA ILE A 173 7.31 -10.70 13.31
C ILE A 173 7.20 -9.68 12.16
N ALA A 174 7.12 -8.39 12.50
CA ALA A 174 7.02 -7.29 11.55
C ALA A 174 8.25 -7.23 10.63
N ASP A 175 9.45 -7.43 11.17
CA ASP A 175 10.72 -7.35 10.45
C ASP A 175 10.84 -8.43 9.36
N ALA A 176 10.09 -9.53 9.46
CA ALA A 176 10.03 -10.54 8.41
C ALA A 176 9.26 -10.09 7.17
N ALA A 177 8.38 -9.08 7.26
CA ALA A 177 7.49 -8.71 6.17
C ALA A 177 8.24 -8.21 4.93
N ALA A 178 9.20 -7.31 5.10
CA ALA A 178 9.94 -6.70 3.98
C ALA A 178 10.76 -7.74 3.20
N PRO A 179 11.67 -8.53 3.81
CA PRO A 179 12.45 -9.51 3.07
C PRO A 179 11.58 -10.59 2.44
N CYS A 180 10.58 -11.09 3.15
CA CYS A 180 9.64 -12.08 2.61
C CYS A 180 8.82 -11.51 1.46
N GLY A 181 8.34 -10.27 1.58
CA GLY A 181 7.53 -9.61 0.56
C GLY A 181 8.32 -9.29 -0.70
N LEU A 182 9.55 -8.79 -0.57
CA LEU A 182 10.43 -8.54 -1.70
C LEU A 182 10.80 -9.83 -2.42
N PHE A 183 11.11 -10.89 -1.67
CA PHE A 183 11.41 -12.21 -2.25
C PHE A 183 10.21 -12.79 -3.00
N ALA A 184 9.02 -12.80 -2.39
CA ALA A 184 7.79 -13.28 -3.03
C ALA A 184 7.41 -12.43 -4.25
N SER A 185 7.64 -11.11 -4.20
CA SER A 185 7.47 -10.22 -5.36
C SER A 185 8.40 -10.63 -6.50
N GLY A 186 9.67 -10.93 -6.21
CA GLY A 186 10.63 -11.41 -7.20
C GLY A 186 10.16 -12.69 -7.92
N ILE A 187 9.54 -13.64 -7.19
CA ILE A 187 8.97 -14.86 -7.80
C ILE A 187 7.79 -14.49 -8.73
N LEU A 188 6.92 -13.56 -8.32
CA LEU A 188 5.81 -13.11 -9.17
C LEU A 188 6.30 -12.39 -10.42
N LEU A 189 7.37 -11.62 -10.33
CA LEU A 189 7.95 -10.88 -11.43
C LEU A 189 8.59 -11.79 -12.50
N ALA A 190 8.90 -13.04 -12.18
CA ALA A 190 9.40 -14.03 -13.12
C ALA A 190 8.31 -14.58 -14.08
N ARG A 191 7.07 -14.06 -14.02
CA ARG A 191 5.98 -14.45 -14.94
C ARG A 191 6.23 -13.97 -16.37
N PRO A 192 5.78 -14.75 -17.39
CA PRO A 192 5.77 -14.26 -18.75
C PRO A 192 4.92 -13.00 -18.90
N ILE A 193 5.40 -12.03 -19.66
CA ILE A 193 4.67 -10.80 -19.96
C ILE A 193 3.53 -11.10 -20.93
N SER A 194 2.30 -10.83 -20.56
CA SER A 194 1.14 -10.93 -21.44
C SER A 194 1.02 -9.68 -22.32
N ARG A 195 1.11 -9.86 -23.65
CA ARG A 195 0.96 -8.75 -24.61
C ARG A 195 -0.44 -8.11 -24.55
N ASN A 196 -1.47 -8.89 -24.23
CA ASN A 196 -2.85 -8.42 -24.19
C ASN A 196 -3.12 -7.44 -23.02
N SER A 197 -2.37 -7.54 -21.94
CA SER A 197 -2.52 -6.69 -20.76
C SER A 197 -1.52 -5.52 -20.73
N LEU A 198 -0.57 -5.47 -21.68
CA LEU A 198 0.52 -4.50 -21.67
C LEU A 198 0.04 -3.03 -21.66
N LYS A 199 -0.94 -2.68 -22.51
CA LYS A 199 -1.46 -1.31 -22.57
C LYS A 199 -2.05 -0.86 -21.24
N LEU A 200 -2.80 -1.72 -20.59
CA LEU A 200 -3.40 -1.45 -19.29
C LEU A 200 -2.34 -1.35 -18.20
N ALA A 201 -1.34 -2.23 -18.21
CA ALA A 201 -0.22 -2.19 -17.28
C ALA A 201 0.59 -0.89 -17.42
N VAL A 202 0.87 -0.44 -18.65
CA VAL A 202 1.58 0.84 -18.90
C VAL A 202 0.80 2.01 -18.34
N VAL A 203 -0.52 2.04 -18.50
CA VAL A 203 -1.35 3.13 -17.95
C VAL A 203 -1.36 3.13 -16.43
N ILE A 204 -1.54 1.97 -15.78
CA ILE A 204 -1.48 1.86 -14.31
C ILE A 204 -0.11 2.31 -13.81
N THR A 205 0.97 1.83 -14.43
CA THR A 205 2.34 2.22 -14.08
C THR A 205 2.57 3.72 -14.29
N GLY A 206 2.10 4.27 -15.41
CA GLY A 206 2.22 5.68 -15.73
C GLY A 206 1.52 6.58 -14.71
N LEU A 207 0.30 6.22 -14.31
CA LEU A 207 -0.43 6.92 -13.25
C LEU A 207 0.33 6.86 -11.91
N LYS A 208 0.81 5.68 -11.53
CA LYS A 208 1.52 5.49 -10.26
C LYS A 208 2.88 6.19 -10.24
N MET A 209 3.67 6.07 -11.30
CA MET A 209 5.09 6.47 -11.26
C MET A 209 5.34 7.89 -11.75
N PHE A 210 4.38 8.52 -12.43
CA PHE A 210 4.53 9.89 -12.96
C PHE A 210 3.41 10.80 -12.44
N VAL A 211 2.14 10.40 -12.57
CA VAL A 211 1.03 11.26 -12.15
C VAL A 211 0.98 11.40 -10.62
N HIS A 212 1.14 10.32 -9.88
CA HIS A 212 1.12 10.35 -8.40
C HIS A 212 2.22 11.25 -7.81
N PRO A 213 3.51 11.12 -8.19
CA PRO A 213 4.54 12.01 -7.65
C PRO A 213 4.38 13.46 -8.10
N ILE A 214 3.91 13.72 -9.31
CA ILE A 214 3.62 15.08 -9.76
C ILE A 214 2.49 15.69 -8.92
N LEU A 215 1.38 14.99 -8.75
CA LEU A 215 0.27 15.46 -7.91
C LEU A 215 0.70 15.59 -6.44
N GLY A 216 1.45 14.64 -5.91
CA GLY A 216 2.00 14.71 -4.57
C GLY A 216 2.87 15.94 -4.37
N PHE A 217 3.79 16.23 -5.30
CA PHE A 217 4.62 17.42 -5.25
C PHE A 217 3.78 18.71 -5.33
N LEU A 218 2.86 18.81 -6.30
CA LEU A 218 2.01 20.00 -6.47
C LEU A 218 1.12 20.25 -5.24
N ILE A 219 0.55 19.19 -4.64
CA ILE A 219 -0.38 19.32 -3.52
C ILE A 219 0.39 19.58 -2.21
N ILE A 220 1.48 18.84 -1.95
CA ILE A 220 2.18 18.90 -0.67
C ILE A 220 3.13 20.10 -0.63
N VAL A 221 3.98 20.25 -1.66
CA VAL A 221 5.03 21.28 -1.66
C VAL A 221 4.47 22.61 -2.13
N ILE A 222 3.81 22.66 -3.30
CA ILE A 222 3.38 23.92 -3.89
C ILE A 222 2.14 24.48 -3.20
N ALA A 223 1.07 23.68 -3.06
CA ALA A 223 -0.18 24.14 -2.45
C ALA A 223 -0.16 24.10 -0.92
N GLY A 224 0.45 23.08 -0.34
CA GLY A 224 0.57 22.91 1.12
C GLY A 224 1.71 23.70 1.76
N GLY A 225 2.66 24.22 0.96
CA GLY A 225 3.77 25.03 1.47
C GLY A 225 4.83 24.24 2.26
N TYR A 226 4.85 22.93 2.17
CA TYR A 226 5.87 22.13 2.87
C TYR A 226 7.23 22.24 2.19
N ALA A 227 8.28 22.41 3.01
CA ALA A 227 9.65 22.27 2.52
C ALA A 227 9.88 20.82 2.03
N ILE A 228 10.68 20.67 0.97
CA ILE A 228 10.95 19.35 0.37
C ILE A 228 11.56 18.42 1.41
N GLU A 229 12.46 18.89 2.26
CA GLU A 229 13.09 18.11 3.32
C GLU A 229 12.06 17.54 4.30
N ALA A 230 11.08 18.32 4.71
CA ALA A 230 10.02 17.89 5.62
C ALA A 230 9.06 16.88 4.96
N ALA A 231 8.80 17.03 3.66
CA ALA A 231 7.92 16.16 2.88
C ALA A 231 8.62 14.97 2.24
N ARG A 232 9.96 14.88 2.31
CA ARG A 232 10.81 13.95 1.55
C ARG A 232 10.32 12.50 1.61
N THR A 233 10.14 11.96 2.80
CA THR A 233 9.71 10.57 2.97
C THR A 233 8.29 10.33 2.50
N THR A 234 7.40 11.31 2.62
CA THR A 234 6.05 11.30 2.03
C THR A 234 6.13 11.26 0.50
N LEU A 235 6.98 12.09 -0.11
CA LEU A 235 7.20 12.10 -1.57
C LEU A 235 7.82 10.77 -2.05
N MET A 236 8.67 10.13 -1.24
CA MET A 236 9.18 8.77 -1.56
C MET A 236 8.05 7.74 -1.66
N VAL A 237 6.97 7.89 -0.88
CA VAL A 237 5.80 6.98 -1.00
C VAL A 237 5.09 7.17 -2.34
N THR A 238 5.04 8.39 -2.89
CA THR A 238 4.40 8.62 -4.19
C THR A 238 5.11 7.91 -5.34
N VAL A 239 6.44 7.76 -5.28
CA VAL A 239 7.27 7.03 -6.26
C VAL A 239 7.53 5.57 -5.86
N ALA A 240 6.89 5.07 -4.81
CA ALA A 240 6.96 3.66 -4.45
C ALA A 240 6.28 2.79 -5.50
N PRO A 241 6.71 1.51 -5.64
CA PRO A 241 6.06 0.58 -6.57
C PRO A 241 4.58 0.41 -6.26
N VAL A 242 3.82 -0.05 -7.25
CA VAL A 242 2.44 -0.52 -7.06
C VAL A 242 2.39 -1.55 -5.92
N GLY A 243 1.45 -1.37 -5.00
CA GLY A 243 1.31 -2.25 -3.85
C GLY A 243 0.89 -3.67 -4.24
N VAL A 244 1.57 -4.67 -3.67
CA VAL A 244 1.29 -6.10 -3.97
C VAL A 244 -0.12 -6.49 -3.56
N MET A 245 -0.73 -5.79 -2.60
CA MET A 245 -2.13 -6.01 -2.20
C MET A 245 -3.12 -5.79 -3.34
N ALA A 246 -2.78 -4.95 -4.34
CA ALA A 246 -3.60 -4.80 -5.53
C ALA A 246 -3.72 -6.11 -6.34
N LEU A 247 -2.63 -6.89 -6.43
CA LEU A 247 -2.66 -8.20 -7.08
C LEU A 247 -3.44 -9.22 -6.25
N THR A 248 -3.31 -9.18 -4.93
CA THR A 248 -4.10 -10.03 -4.02
C THR A 248 -5.60 -9.79 -4.20
N PHE A 249 -6.01 -8.53 -4.32
CA PHE A 249 -7.40 -8.18 -4.58
C PHE A 249 -7.84 -8.60 -5.98
N ALA A 250 -7.04 -8.31 -7.00
CA ALA A 250 -7.34 -8.74 -8.36
C ALA A 250 -7.54 -10.26 -8.43
N SER A 251 -6.74 -11.04 -7.70
CA SER A 251 -6.89 -12.49 -7.62
C SER A 251 -8.15 -12.91 -6.84
N ARG A 252 -8.45 -12.25 -5.70
CA ARG A 252 -9.61 -12.55 -4.86
C ARG A 252 -10.94 -12.26 -5.57
N TYR A 253 -10.97 -11.19 -6.34
CA TYR A 253 -12.17 -10.69 -7.01
C TYR A 253 -12.22 -11.04 -8.50
N ASP A 254 -11.39 -11.96 -8.97
CA ASP A 254 -11.31 -12.40 -10.37
C ASP A 254 -11.20 -11.20 -11.34
N GLY A 255 -10.19 -10.37 -11.10
CA GLY A 255 -9.90 -9.15 -11.86
C GLY A 255 -8.73 -9.30 -12.84
N LYS A 256 -8.23 -8.16 -13.35
CA LYS A 256 -7.15 -8.09 -14.36
C LYS A 256 -5.76 -8.36 -13.77
N THR A 257 -5.55 -9.57 -13.25
CA THR A 257 -4.31 -9.97 -12.55
C THR A 257 -3.05 -9.77 -13.36
N ASP A 258 -3.07 -10.08 -14.67
CA ASP A 258 -1.88 -9.94 -15.54
C ASP A 258 -1.44 -8.49 -15.68
N ALA A 259 -2.39 -7.56 -15.88
CA ALA A 259 -2.07 -6.15 -16.01
C ALA A 259 -1.51 -5.58 -14.70
N ILE A 260 -2.10 -5.93 -13.56
CA ILE A 260 -1.65 -5.47 -12.25
C ILE A 260 -0.29 -6.07 -11.90
N ALA A 261 -0.06 -7.36 -12.18
CA ALA A 261 1.24 -7.99 -11.97
C ALA A 261 2.35 -7.31 -12.80
N GLN A 262 2.06 -7.02 -14.07
CA GLN A 262 3.00 -6.28 -14.93
C GLN A 262 3.25 -4.86 -14.43
N SER A 263 2.21 -4.16 -13.94
CA SER A 263 2.39 -2.81 -13.38
C SER A 263 3.24 -2.82 -12.11
N ILE A 264 3.13 -3.85 -11.27
CA ILE A 264 4.03 -4.05 -10.13
C ILE A 264 5.48 -4.18 -10.62
N LEU A 265 5.73 -5.01 -11.63
CA LEU A 265 7.07 -5.21 -12.19
C LEU A 265 7.68 -3.89 -12.70
N TRP A 266 6.97 -3.21 -13.60
CA TRP A 266 7.47 -1.98 -14.20
C TRP A 266 7.68 -0.86 -13.19
N SER A 267 6.72 -0.69 -12.27
CA SER A 267 6.83 0.31 -11.20
C SER A 267 7.97 0.00 -10.24
N PHE A 268 8.24 -1.29 -9.96
CA PHE A 268 9.38 -1.69 -9.14
C PHE A 268 10.72 -1.28 -9.79
N CYS A 269 10.90 -1.58 -11.08
CA CYS A 269 12.09 -1.17 -11.82
C CYS A 269 12.28 0.36 -11.82
N LEU A 270 11.20 1.12 -11.99
CA LEU A 270 11.25 2.58 -11.97
C LEU A 270 11.53 3.13 -10.56
N SER A 271 10.93 2.54 -9.52
CA SER A 271 11.11 2.98 -8.13
C SER A 271 12.56 2.83 -7.65
N VAL A 272 13.27 1.80 -8.11
CA VAL A 272 14.70 1.62 -7.81
C VAL A 272 15.55 2.81 -8.30
N LEU A 273 15.11 3.49 -9.35
CA LEU A 273 15.77 4.69 -9.89
C LEU A 273 15.25 5.97 -9.23
N LEU A 274 13.93 6.08 -9.00
CA LEU A 274 13.30 7.32 -8.55
C LEU A 274 13.43 7.56 -7.04
N ILE A 275 13.38 6.52 -6.22
CA ILE A 275 13.51 6.69 -4.76
C ILE A 275 14.86 7.29 -4.35
N PRO A 276 16.01 6.82 -4.86
CA PRO A 276 17.29 7.46 -4.56
C PRO A 276 17.36 8.93 -4.98
N LEU A 277 16.73 9.30 -6.11
CA LEU A 277 16.68 10.69 -6.55
C LEU A 277 15.94 11.57 -5.55
N ILE A 278 14.78 11.12 -5.03
CA ILE A 278 14.03 11.88 -4.02
C ILE A 278 14.75 11.84 -2.66
N ALA A 279 15.42 10.77 -2.35
CA ALA A 279 16.14 10.64 -1.08
C ALA A 279 17.32 11.63 -0.95
N VAL A 280 17.88 12.11 -2.06
CA VAL A 280 19.04 13.03 -2.09
C VAL A 280 18.62 14.49 -2.19
N ILE A 281 17.42 14.81 -2.71
CA ILE A 281 16.88 16.17 -2.77
C ILE A 281 16.42 16.61 -1.37
#